data_6b47f301e259c5da42192f22afb0bdbc
#
_entry.id   6b47f301e259c5da42192f22afb0bdbc
#
_cell.length_a   1.000
_cell.length_b   1.000
_cell.length_c   1.000
_cell.angle_alpha   90.00
_cell.angle_beta   90.00
_cell.angle_gamma   90.00
#
_symmetry.space_group_name_H-M   'P 1'
#
loop_
_entity.id
_entity.type
_entity.pdbx_description
1 polymer ?
#
loop_
_entity_poly.entity_id
_entity_poly.type
_entity_poly.pdbx_seq_one_letter_code
_entity_poly.pdbx_strand_id
1 'polypeptide(L)'
;MTATRKINLISDPATTLLAQARWCDAFTSKLRGFTFRRHLAENDGLVLVEKEDGRINTAIHMLFVFFDLAVIWVNDAGQVVDTVLAKPWRLSYAPQAPARYVIEGHPRLLSQVKVGDQIRFE
;
A
#
# COMPACT_ATOMS: atom_id res chain seq x y z
N MET A 1 -12.77 -12.56 -9.26
CA MET A 1 -12.39 -11.23 -9.79
C MET A 1 -12.10 -10.30 -8.63
N THR A 2 -10.97 -9.63 -8.64
CA THR A 2 -10.58 -8.70 -7.58
C THR A 2 -11.10 -7.30 -7.90
N ALA A 3 -11.76 -6.67 -6.93
CA ALA A 3 -12.20 -5.28 -7.08
C ALA A 3 -10.98 -4.36 -7.16
N THR A 4 -11.13 -3.27 -7.88
CA THR A 4 -10.11 -2.23 -7.97
C THR A 4 -10.67 -0.90 -7.48
N ARG A 5 -9.78 -0.05 -6.99
CA ARG A 5 -10.11 1.30 -6.54
C ARG A 5 -9.10 2.30 -7.08
N LYS A 6 -9.56 3.51 -7.31
CA LYS A 6 -8.72 4.64 -7.64
C LYS A 6 -8.23 5.29 -6.36
N ILE A 7 -6.96 5.64 -6.33
CA ILE A 7 -6.34 6.26 -5.14
C ILE A 7 -5.85 7.65 -5.52
N ASN A 8 -6.38 8.66 -4.86
CA ASN A 8 -6.05 10.06 -5.08
C ASN A 8 -5.53 10.73 -3.82
N LEU A 9 -4.72 11.77 -4.01
CA LEU A 9 -4.42 12.74 -2.95
C LEU A 9 -5.57 13.73 -2.85
N ILE A 10 -6.02 14.02 -1.62
CA ILE A 10 -7.07 15.02 -1.42
C ILE A 10 -6.52 16.44 -1.59
N SER A 11 -5.28 16.68 -1.14
CA SER A 11 -4.63 17.99 -1.24
C SER A 11 -4.35 18.40 -2.68
N ASP A 12 -4.24 17.44 -3.59
CA ASP A 12 -4.08 17.69 -5.01
C ASP A 12 -4.95 16.70 -5.78
N PRO A 13 -6.24 17.02 -6.00
CA PRO A 13 -7.17 16.10 -6.68
C PRO A 13 -6.77 15.74 -8.11
N ALA A 14 -5.88 16.54 -8.74
CA ALA A 14 -5.37 16.21 -10.07
C ALA A 14 -4.35 15.07 -10.01
N THR A 15 -3.80 14.76 -8.82
CA THR A 15 -2.82 13.69 -8.67
C THR A 15 -3.51 12.39 -8.31
N THR A 16 -3.50 11.46 -9.27
CA THR A 16 -3.92 10.08 -9.07
C THR A 16 -2.68 9.24 -8.80
N LEU A 17 -2.61 8.65 -7.62
CA LEU A 17 -1.49 7.77 -7.26
C LEU A 17 -1.58 6.46 -8.02
N LEU A 18 -2.74 5.82 -8.00
CA LEU A 18 -3.02 4.58 -8.71
C LEU A 18 -4.43 4.65 -9.28
N ALA A 19 -4.55 4.43 -10.60
CA ALA A 19 -5.84 4.46 -11.27
C ALA A 19 -6.69 3.24 -10.94
N GLN A 20 -6.04 2.07 -10.78
CA GLN A 20 -6.72 0.80 -10.57
C GLN A 20 -5.91 -0.07 -9.61
N ALA A 21 -5.95 0.26 -8.32
CA ALA A 21 -5.32 -0.55 -7.29
C ALA A 21 -6.22 -1.73 -6.92
N ARG A 22 -5.65 -2.93 -6.81
CA ARG A 22 -6.39 -4.10 -6.34
C ARG A 22 -6.78 -3.90 -4.89
N TRP A 23 -8.05 -4.10 -4.59
CA TRP A 23 -8.59 -3.95 -3.22
C TRP A 23 -8.58 -5.31 -2.54
N CYS A 24 -7.64 -5.50 -1.62
CA CYS A 24 -7.38 -6.81 -0.99
C CYS A 24 -7.91 -6.80 0.44
N ASP A 25 -9.18 -7.15 0.60
CA ASP A 25 -9.84 -7.22 1.90
C ASP A 25 -10.08 -8.66 2.38
N ALA A 26 -9.89 -9.65 1.51
CA ALA A 26 -10.01 -11.06 1.85
C ALA A 26 -8.66 -11.61 2.30
N PHE A 27 -8.68 -12.59 3.21
CA PHE A 27 -7.46 -13.23 3.72
C PHE A 27 -6.55 -13.76 2.61
N THR A 28 -7.14 -14.44 1.63
CA THR A 28 -6.37 -15.04 0.52
C THR A 28 -5.71 -13.99 -0.36
N SER A 29 -6.41 -12.90 -0.67
CA SER A 29 -5.85 -11.83 -1.50
C SER A 29 -4.75 -11.07 -0.76
N LYS A 30 -4.88 -10.88 0.57
CA LYS A 30 -3.83 -10.24 1.37
C LYS A 30 -2.57 -11.08 1.43
N LEU A 31 -2.69 -12.40 1.59
CA LEU A 31 -1.53 -13.30 1.60
C LEU A 31 -0.76 -13.27 0.29
N ARG A 32 -1.49 -13.16 -0.81
CA ARG A 32 -0.87 -13.23 -2.13
C ARG A 32 -0.04 -11.97 -2.42
N GLY A 33 -0.61 -10.79 -2.21
CA GLY A 33 0.09 -9.52 -2.47
C GLY A 33 0.86 -9.53 -3.78
N PHE A 34 2.15 -9.17 -3.71
CA PHE A 34 3.09 -9.24 -4.84
C PHE A 34 4.05 -10.44 -4.78
N THR A 35 3.80 -11.41 -3.90
CA THR A 35 4.67 -12.58 -3.80
C THR A 35 4.70 -13.36 -5.11
N PHE A 36 5.88 -13.91 -5.45
CA PHE A 36 6.15 -14.70 -6.65
C PHE A 36 5.99 -13.95 -7.97
N ARG A 37 5.71 -12.68 -7.97
CA ARG A 37 5.73 -11.88 -9.21
C ARG A 37 7.16 -11.48 -9.54
N ARG A 38 7.48 -11.45 -10.84
CA ARG A 38 8.83 -11.14 -11.31
C ARG A 38 8.98 -9.71 -11.78
N HIS A 39 7.87 -9.06 -12.15
CA HIS A 39 7.88 -7.72 -12.71
C HIS A 39 6.84 -6.85 -12.02
N LEU A 40 7.19 -5.58 -11.86
CA LEU A 40 6.33 -4.56 -11.29
C LEU A 40 6.25 -3.40 -12.28
N ALA A 41 5.07 -3.18 -12.87
CA ALA A 41 4.83 -2.03 -13.73
C ALA A 41 4.56 -0.76 -12.91
N GLU A 42 4.76 0.40 -13.53
CA GLU A 42 4.56 1.68 -12.84
C GLU A 42 3.14 1.87 -12.31
N ASN A 43 2.16 1.28 -12.98
CA ASN A 43 0.76 1.41 -12.60
C ASN A 43 0.24 0.24 -11.75
N ASP A 44 1.10 -0.73 -11.46
CA ASP A 44 0.74 -1.83 -10.56
C ASP A 44 0.63 -1.34 -9.13
N GLY A 45 -0.41 -1.79 -8.46
CA GLY A 45 -0.59 -1.45 -7.06
C GLY A 45 -1.73 -2.23 -6.44
N LEU A 46 -1.69 -2.30 -5.11
CA LEU A 46 -2.75 -2.93 -4.35
C LEU A 46 -2.90 -2.22 -3.01
N VAL A 47 -4.04 -2.44 -2.37
CA VAL A 47 -4.32 -1.98 -1.01
C VAL A 47 -4.70 -3.19 -0.18
N LEU A 48 -3.95 -3.41 0.89
CA LEU A 48 -4.31 -4.39 1.90
C LEU A 48 -5.23 -3.68 2.89
N VAL A 49 -6.43 -4.23 3.10
CA VAL A 49 -7.47 -3.59 3.90
C VAL A 49 -7.72 -4.40 5.16
N GLU A 50 -7.54 -3.75 6.31
CA GLU A 50 -7.86 -4.33 7.61
C GLU A 50 -9.18 -3.76 8.14
N LYS A 51 -9.72 -4.39 9.18
CA LYS A 51 -11.01 -3.97 9.76
C LYS A 51 -10.88 -2.77 10.68
N GLU A 52 -9.67 -2.55 11.23
CA GLU A 52 -9.42 -1.47 12.18
C GLU A 52 -7.96 -1.06 12.16
N ASP A 53 -7.66 0.09 12.73
CA ASP A 53 -6.28 0.57 12.85
C ASP A 53 -5.46 -0.35 13.75
N GLY A 54 -4.19 -0.59 13.36
CA GLY A 54 -3.24 -1.35 14.15
C GLY A 54 -1.86 -1.31 13.53
N ARG A 55 -0.85 -1.71 14.27
CA ARG A 55 0.53 -1.78 13.78
C ARG A 55 0.93 -3.20 13.41
N ILE A 56 0.47 -4.18 14.16
CA ILE A 56 0.79 -5.60 13.92
C ILE A 56 0.00 -6.14 12.74
N ASN A 57 -1.29 -5.82 12.66
CA ASN A 57 -2.16 -6.29 11.58
C ASN A 57 -1.83 -5.68 10.23
N THR A 58 -1.07 -4.59 10.19
CA THR A 58 -0.64 -3.94 8.95
C THR A 58 0.87 -4.07 8.71
N ALA A 59 1.57 -4.84 9.52
CA ALA A 59 2.96 -5.21 9.23
C ALA A 59 2.99 -6.10 7.99
N ILE A 60 4.00 -5.90 7.15
CA ILE A 60 4.16 -6.68 5.91
C ILE A 60 5.49 -7.40 5.91
N HIS A 61 5.60 -8.44 5.08
CA HIS A 61 6.87 -9.10 4.78
C HIS A 61 7.17 -9.01 3.29
N MET A 62 8.44 -9.14 2.96
CA MET A 62 8.92 -9.11 1.58
C MET A 62 9.47 -10.47 1.13
N LEU A 63 9.11 -11.54 1.83
CA LEU A 63 9.50 -12.90 1.44
C LEU A 63 8.90 -13.23 0.08
N PHE A 64 9.72 -13.76 -0.83
CA PHE A 64 9.33 -14.09 -2.20
C PHE A 64 8.86 -12.88 -3.02
N VAL A 65 9.23 -11.67 -2.62
CA VAL A 65 9.06 -10.47 -3.42
C VAL A 65 10.42 -10.14 -4.03
N PHE A 66 10.45 -9.92 -5.35
CA PHE A 66 11.69 -9.87 -6.12
C PHE A 66 12.07 -8.46 -6.57
N PHE A 67 11.37 -7.44 -6.09
CA PHE A 67 11.63 -6.04 -6.44
C PHE A 67 11.32 -5.13 -5.25
N ASP A 68 11.85 -3.90 -5.31
CA ASP A 68 11.53 -2.90 -4.30
C ASP A 68 10.06 -2.48 -4.43
N LEU A 69 9.43 -2.22 -3.30
CA LEU A 69 8.06 -1.71 -3.24
C LEU A 69 7.99 -0.42 -2.45
N ALA A 70 7.20 0.54 -2.95
CA ALA A 70 6.69 1.60 -2.12
C ALA A 70 5.61 1.02 -1.20
N VAL A 71 5.73 1.26 0.09
CA VAL A 71 4.73 0.86 1.08
C VAL A 71 4.26 2.11 1.81
N ILE A 72 2.96 2.35 1.77
CA ILE A 72 2.33 3.54 2.34
C ILE A 72 1.23 3.08 3.29
N TRP A 73 1.38 3.42 4.57
CA TRP A 73 0.39 3.08 5.59
C TRP A 73 -0.56 4.25 5.79
N VAL A 74 -1.86 3.96 5.76
CA VAL A 74 -2.93 4.96 5.88
C VAL A 74 -3.87 4.52 7.00
N ASN A 75 -4.20 5.42 7.91
CA ASN A 75 -5.13 5.12 8.99
C ASN A 75 -6.60 5.16 8.53
N ASP A 76 -7.51 4.83 9.42
CA ASP A 76 -8.96 4.82 9.12
C ASP A 76 -9.48 6.19 8.68
N ALA A 77 -8.86 7.27 9.17
CA ALA A 77 -9.23 8.64 8.78
C ALA A 77 -8.70 9.05 7.40
N GLY A 78 -7.94 8.18 6.73
CA GLY A 78 -7.37 8.46 5.40
C GLY A 78 -6.05 9.20 5.45
N GLN A 79 -5.43 9.35 6.60
CA GLN A 79 -4.17 10.04 6.75
C GLN A 79 -2.98 9.09 6.60
N VAL A 80 -1.99 9.49 5.82
CA VAL A 80 -0.73 8.73 5.69
C VAL A 80 0.05 8.86 7.00
N VAL A 81 0.32 7.71 7.63
CA VAL A 81 1.03 7.68 8.92
C VAL A 81 2.47 7.21 8.81
N ASP A 82 2.82 6.51 7.75
CA ASP A 82 4.21 6.09 7.49
C ASP A 82 4.39 5.68 6.04
N THR A 83 5.63 5.75 5.57
CA THR A 83 6.03 5.27 4.24
C THR A 83 7.40 4.61 4.34
N VAL A 84 7.66 3.63 3.48
CA VAL A 84 8.98 2.99 3.38
C VAL A 84 9.21 2.46 1.98
N LEU A 85 10.49 2.43 1.57
CA LEU A 85 10.92 1.65 0.41
C LEU A 85 11.28 0.26 0.92
N ALA A 86 10.38 -0.70 0.69
CA ALA A 86 10.55 -2.06 1.17
C ALA A 86 11.44 -2.84 0.21
N LYS A 87 12.47 -3.48 0.75
CA LYS A 87 13.44 -4.26 -0.02
C LYS A 87 13.05 -5.72 -0.11
N PRO A 88 13.40 -6.42 -1.22
CA PRO A 88 13.11 -7.84 -1.37
C PRO A 88 13.62 -8.67 -0.19
N TRP A 89 12.85 -9.69 0.16
CA TRP A 89 13.22 -10.71 1.14
C TRP A 89 13.33 -10.26 2.59
N ARG A 90 13.03 -9.00 2.91
CA ARG A 90 13.00 -8.57 4.32
C ARG A 90 11.85 -9.24 5.04
N LEU A 91 12.07 -9.61 6.31
CA LEU A 91 11.11 -10.36 7.10
C LEU A 91 9.92 -9.54 7.55
N SER A 92 10.14 -8.26 7.88
CA SER A 92 9.05 -7.45 8.40
C SER A 92 9.32 -5.97 8.26
N TYR A 93 8.26 -5.25 7.92
CA TYR A 93 8.14 -3.81 8.04
C TYR A 93 6.83 -3.49 8.75
N ALA A 94 6.87 -2.62 9.74
CA ALA A 94 5.68 -2.20 10.47
C ALA A 94 5.59 -0.68 10.50
N PRO A 95 4.37 -0.11 10.51
CA PRO A 95 4.24 1.36 10.54
C PRO A 95 4.61 1.93 11.90
N GLN A 96 4.98 3.21 11.92
CA GLN A 96 5.31 3.95 13.15
C GLN A 96 4.05 4.28 13.97
N ALA A 97 2.88 4.24 13.37
CA ALA A 97 1.61 4.51 14.03
C ALA A 97 0.55 3.55 13.50
N PRO A 98 -0.56 3.35 14.23
CA PRO A 98 -1.62 2.46 13.78
C PRO A 98 -2.17 2.85 12.42
N ALA A 99 -2.35 1.86 11.54
CA ALA A 99 -2.88 2.02 10.19
C ALA A 99 -3.93 0.95 9.91
N ARG A 100 -4.82 1.24 8.97
CA ARG A 100 -5.86 0.32 8.51
C ARG A 100 -5.60 -0.17 7.09
N TYR A 101 -4.96 0.65 6.28
CA TYR A 101 -4.70 0.36 4.88
C TYR A 101 -3.22 0.35 4.61
N VAL A 102 -2.77 -0.59 3.76
CA VAL A 102 -1.39 -0.64 3.29
C VAL A 102 -1.43 -0.55 1.77
N ILE A 103 -0.93 0.54 1.23
CA ILE A 103 -0.80 0.71 -0.23
C ILE A 103 0.58 0.21 -0.62
N GLU A 104 0.63 -0.74 -1.56
CA GLU A 104 1.87 -1.26 -2.11
C GLU A 104 1.90 -1.03 -3.61
N GLY A 105 3.03 -0.56 -4.11
CA GLY A 105 3.16 -0.29 -5.53
C GLY A 105 4.57 0.09 -5.93
N HIS A 106 4.68 0.65 -7.12
CA HIS A 106 5.96 1.05 -7.70
C HIS A 106 6.66 2.10 -6.82
N PRO A 107 7.99 2.02 -6.67
CA PRO A 107 8.74 3.00 -5.86
C PRO A 107 8.48 4.46 -6.19
N ARG A 108 8.04 4.79 -7.42
CA ARG A 108 7.69 6.16 -7.80
C ARG A 108 6.69 6.82 -6.87
N LEU A 109 5.83 6.02 -6.23
CA LEU A 109 4.80 6.54 -5.33
C LEU A 109 5.37 7.31 -4.15
N LEU A 110 6.59 6.95 -3.71
CA LEU A 110 7.23 7.59 -2.56
C LEU A 110 7.60 9.05 -2.83
N SER A 111 7.78 9.44 -4.09
CA SER A 111 8.02 10.84 -4.45
C SER A 111 6.74 11.68 -4.49
N GLN A 112 5.58 11.04 -4.48
CA GLN A 112 4.29 11.70 -4.61
C GLN A 112 3.52 11.80 -3.30
N VAL A 113 3.95 11.07 -2.26
CA VAL A 113 3.23 10.95 -0.98
C VAL A 113 4.20 11.16 0.17
N LYS A 114 3.72 11.87 1.20
CA LYS A 114 4.47 12.05 2.45
C LYS A 114 3.56 11.82 3.64
N VAL A 115 4.15 11.55 4.78
CA VAL A 115 3.41 11.43 6.05
C VAL A 115 2.62 12.71 6.30
N GLY A 116 1.36 12.54 6.65
CA GLY A 116 0.42 13.65 6.87
C GLY A 116 -0.52 13.91 5.70
N ASP A 117 -0.20 13.40 4.51
CA ASP A 117 -1.09 13.55 3.36
C ASP A 117 -2.42 12.83 3.59
N GLN A 118 -3.48 13.35 2.97
CA GLN A 118 -4.80 12.73 2.99
C GLN A 118 -5.04 11.97 1.70
N ILE A 119 -5.51 10.74 1.85
CA ILE A 119 -5.77 9.83 0.73
C ILE A 119 -7.27 9.59 0.61
N ARG A 120 -7.73 9.51 -0.63
CA ARG A 120 -9.10 9.09 -0.94
C ARG A 120 -9.05 7.81 -1.77
N PHE A 121 -9.84 6.82 -1.34
CA PHE A 121 -10.06 5.59 -2.10
C PHE A 121 -11.41 5.71 -2.80
N GLU A 122 -11.40 5.66 -4.11
CA GLU A 122 -12.62 5.74 -4.94
C GLU A 122 -12.95 4.37 -5.58
#